data_1b04c2813d442acc9f1f188c65a1a74f
#
_entry.id   1b04c2813d442acc9f1f188c65a1a74f
#
_cell.length_a   1.000
_cell.length_b   1.000
_cell.length_c   1.000
_cell.angle_alpha   90.00
_cell.angle_beta   90.00
_cell.angle_gamma   90.00
#
_symmetry.space_group_name_H-M   'P 1'
#
loop_
_entity.id
_entity.type
_entity.pdbx_description
1 polymer ?
#
loop_
_entity_poly.entity_id
_entity_poly.type
_entity_poly.pdbx_seq_one_letter_code
_entity_poly.pdbx_strand_id
1 'polypeptide(L)'
;MSINEKASEERINSRRKALSKILVSAAALGTLGSLTRANAAPASAAPTPAPEGAAGKINGAPGIILDHASTSWAKIRSDIHRGNGPVDNYAAFQQLVEDKKYLTIDTPVSINKTVKLNLKNQIIEGRGNGIITPLGNMGNGFLLELTADATQIHGMVFDNPMLLKSETGGRQGGIMISANFCEVSNCYFYRMLQSVIAPASFGAYGTKITNNWFLECLGAGTGMRDLRSKLGEDRGDAVTIWGSGTIMTGNHAYCKAGEDARLAFHAEGLPGARKHVRDFDHKDIIMANNMAKGSFRRHFAMENINGGISIGNISMGGATWWGEAYIQCKNINVKNTIRYSNSPDILNGNAWRPIKAAIAVVNFNEGVNIDSTVLIAKGTKAYGFAIATQTGDHDVTLSGSMINEGARTNTALFLNQPKSFRINNLDTRGFSRAAQITTNEDVTITSNNCYHQLNGTGKGVEVVKGSGGNITINGDTYSGATTAFKLPNVANLSIQNTRVSDSERFAELSGIKQSLMVTNNMCTTDQSLPLVYSDGAAPDISWSVEGNIGIRSNFSCTSAQLSSINSHLNQRNKHAGKNVSVNNNAVYVALGNAPDAPWLNLATQKVVKPA
;
A
#
# COMPACT_ATOMS: atom_id res chain seq x y z
N MET A 1 40.61 6.77 -12.89
CA MET A 1 39.45 5.89 -13.20
C MET A 1 39.99 4.68 -13.97
N SER A 2 39.80 3.50 -13.40
CA SER A 2 40.25 2.25 -14.03
C SER A 2 39.31 1.86 -15.18
N ILE A 3 39.81 1.04 -16.11
CA ILE A 3 39.02 0.54 -17.27
C ILE A 3 37.71 -0.13 -16.80
N ASN A 4 37.71 -0.74 -15.60
CA ASN A 4 36.52 -1.35 -14.98
C ASN A 4 35.47 -0.34 -14.50
N GLU A 5 35.87 0.85 -14.08
CA GLU A 5 34.92 1.91 -13.66
C GLU A 5 34.22 2.53 -14.86
N LYS A 6 34.92 2.74 -15.98
CA LYS A 6 34.32 3.22 -17.24
C LYS A 6 33.28 2.23 -17.80
N ALA A 7 33.61 0.95 -17.82
CA ALA A 7 32.68 -0.09 -18.29
C ALA A 7 31.44 -0.21 -17.39
N SER A 8 31.57 0.05 -16.10
CA SER A 8 30.45 0.09 -15.14
C SER A 8 29.55 1.31 -15.38
N GLU A 9 30.11 2.50 -15.59
CA GLU A 9 29.34 3.71 -15.89
C GLU A 9 28.61 3.63 -17.24
N GLU A 10 29.21 3.08 -18.25
CA GLU A 10 28.56 2.89 -19.56
C GLU A 10 27.39 1.91 -19.47
N ARG A 11 27.51 0.84 -18.69
CA ARG A 11 26.40 -0.10 -18.40
C ARG A 11 25.27 0.58 -17.63
N ILE A 12 25.58 1.41 -16.64
CA ILE A 12 24.57 2.17 -15.86
C ILE A 12 23.85 3.17 -16.76
N ASN A 13 24.55 3.90 -17.62
CA ASN A 13 23.96 4.88 -18.52
C ASN A 13 23.13 4.22 -19.64
N SER A 14 23.53 3.08 -20.15
CA SER A 14 22.74 2.27 -21.09
C SER A 14 21.44 1.78 -20.45
N ARG A 15 21.49 1.32 -19.21
CA ARG A 15 20.30 0.89 -18.46
C ARG A 15 19.35 2.03 -18.12
N ARG A 16 19.86 3.22 -17.75
CA ARG A 16 19.05 4.43 -17.54
C ARG A 16 18.32 4.85 -18.81
N LYS A 17 18.96 4.78 -19.97
CA LYS A 17 18.34 5.06 -21.28
C LYS A 17 17.26 4.02 -21.65
N ALA A 18 17.42 2.75 -21.28
CA ALA A 18 16.41 1.72 -21.50
C ALA A 18 15.20 1.94 -20.57
N LEU A 19 15.42 2.22 -19.29
CA LEU A 19 14.37 2.52 -18.32
C LEU A 19 13.59 3.79 -18.69
N SER A 20 14.25 4.85 -19.17
CA SER A 20 13.57 6.07 -19.62
C SER A 20 12.66 5.82 -20.82
N LYS A 21 13.04 4.94 -21.75
CA LYS A 21 12.18 4.55 -22.88
C LYS A 21 10.97 3.73 -22.43
N ILE A 22 11.11 2.85 -21.43
CA ILE A 22 10.01 2.08 -20.85
C ILE A 22 9.07 3.00 -20.07
N LEU A 23 9.60 3.97 -19.31
CA LEU A 23 8.82 4.97 -18.58
C LEU A 23 8.00 5.87 -19.52
N VAL A 24 8.56 6.29 -20.65
CA VAL A 24 7.85 7.08 -21.66
C VAL A 24 6.72 6.26 -22.29
N SER A 25 6.93 4.98 -22.53
CA SER A 25 5.88 4.08 -23.06
C SER A 25 4.77 3.83 -22.06
N ALA A 26 5.10 3.68 -20.77
CA ALA A 26 4.10 3.53 -19.70
C ALA A 26 3.31 4.81 -19.44
N ALA A 27 3.96 5.98 -19.53
CA ALA A 27 3.29 7.28 -19.41
C ALA A 27 2.35 7.56 -20.60
N ALA A 28 2.71 7.14 -21.80
CA ALA A 28 1.84 7.27 -22.98
C ALA A 28 0.57 6.41 -22.89
N LEU A 29 0.64 5.26 -22.25
CA LEU A 29 -0.54 4.42 -21.98
C LEU A 29 -1.43 4.99 -20.87
N GLY A 30 -0.86 5.73 -19.91
CA GLY A 30 -1.62 6.39 -18.83
C GLY A 30 -2.40 7.62 -19.28
N THR A 31 -1.99 8.30 -20.35
CA THR A 31 -2.66 9.51 -20.89
C THR A 31 -3.83 9.20 -21.81
N LEU A 32 -3.99 7.99 -22.30
CA LEU A 32 -5.15 7.57 -23.11
C LEU A 32 -6.42 7.30 -22.26
N GLY A 33 -6.32 7.22 -20.95
CA GLY A 33 -7.45 7.01 -20.03
C GLY A 33 -8.22 8.28 -19.61
N SER A 34 -7.76 9.49 -19.97
CA SER A 34 -8.36 10.76 -19.49
C SER A 34 -9.21 11.53 -20.51
N LEU A 35 -9.47 10.98 -21.68
CA LEU A 35 -10.22 11.64 -22.75
C LEU A 35 -11.51 10.90 -23.14
N THR A 36 -12.44 10.69 -22.19
CA THR A 36 -13.86 10.50 -22.50
C THR A 36 -14.73 10.93 -21.32
N ARG A 37 -14.85 12.23 -21.10
CA ARG A 37 -16.08 12.82 -20.56
C ARG A 37 -16.84 13.41 -21.75
N ALA A 38 -17.73 12.62 -22.34
CA ALA A 38 -18.74 13.09 -23.24
C ALA A 38 -20.09 12.56 -22.77
N ASN A 39 -20.94 13.49 -22.39
CA ASN A 39 -22.40 13.53 -22.38
C ASN A 39 -23.18 12.21 -22.30
N ALA A 40 -23.83 12.01 -21.17
CA ALA A 40 -24.95 11.10 -21.05
C ALA A 40 -26.11 11.55 -21.95
N ALA A 41 -26.48 10.72 -22.89
CA ALA A 41 -27.75 10.77 -23.59
C ALA A 41 -28.71 9.71 -22.99
N PRO A 42 -30.03 9.92 -23.05
CA PRO A 42 -30.98 9.19 -22.23
C PRO A 42 -31.18 7.73 -22.68
N ALA A 43 -31.57 6.92 -21.70
CA ALA A 43 -31.86 5.51 -21.81
C ALA A 43 -32.88 5.23 -22.97
N SER A 44 -32.48 4.38 -23.90
CA SER A 44 -33.40 3.77 -24.86
C SER A 44 -33.33 2.25 -24.75
N ALA A 45 -34.50 1.68 -24.60
CA ALA A 45 -34.97 0.32 -24.90
C ALA A 45 -34.00 -0.87 -24.74
N ALA A 46 -34.44 -1.85 -23.97
CA ALA A 46 -33.84 -3.18 -23.85
C ALA A 46 -33.59 -3.81 -25.24
N PRO A 47 -32.40 -4.42 -25.44
CA PRO A 47 -32.17 -5.18 -26.67
C PRO A 47 -32.95 -6.49 -26.62
N THR A 48 -33.65 -6.75 -27.71
CA THR A 48 -34.31 -8.02 -28.08
C THR A 48 -33.29 -9.17 -28.01
N PRO A 49 -33.66 -10.35 -27.54
CA PRO A 49 -32.76 -11.51 -27.53
C PRO A 49 -32.39 -11.89 -28.97
N ALA A 50 -31.10 -12.04 -29.21
CA ALA A 50 -30.59 -12.53 -30.49
C ALA A 50 -30.98 -14.00 -30.71
N PRO A 51 -31.22 -14.41 -31.95
CA PRO A 51 -31.64 -15.79 -32.25
C PRO A 51 -30.54 -16.79 -31.91
N GLU A 52 -30.93 -17.86 -31.25
CA GLU A 52 -30.10 -19.06 -31.07
C GLU A 52 -29.71 -19.61 -32.44
N GLY A 53 -28.44 -19.65 -32.75
CA GLY A 53 -27.95 -20.35 -33.90
C GLY A 53 -26.87 -19.68 -34.72
N ALA A 54 -25.75 -19.36 -34.13
CA ALA A 54 -24.47 -19.27 -34.84
C ALA A 54 -23.32 -19.48 -33.86
N ALA A 55 -23.00 -20.73 -33.58
CA ALA A 55 -21.71 -21.11 -33.02
C ALA A 55 -20.65 -20.85 -34.10
N GLY A 56 -20.31 -19.57 -34.27
CA GLY A 56 -19.13 -19.15 -35.01
C GLY A 56 -17.91 -19.68 -34.28
N LYS A 57 -17.09 -20.45 -34.94
CA LYS A 57 -15.73 -20.81 -34.46
C LYS A 57 -14.97 -19.51 -34.25
N ILE A 58 -14.95 -19.03 -33.01
CA ILE A 58 -14.05 -17.95 -32.62
C ILE A 58 -12.71 -18.60 -32.32
N ASN A 59 -11.77 -18.43 -33.23
CA ASN A 59 -10.39 -18.90 -33.03
C ASN A 59 -9.80 -18.28 -31.77
N GLY A 60 -9.59 -19.12 -30.75
CA GLY A 60 -8.50 -19.00 -29.78
C GLY A 60 -8.50 -17.87 -28.76
N ALA A 61 -9.61 -17.14 -28.52
CA ALA A 61 -9.65 -16.18 -27.43
C ALA A 61 -10.20 -16.82 -26.16
N PRO A 62 -9.41 -16.91 -25.07
CA PRO A 62 -9.86 -17.45 -23.78
C PRO A 62 -11.06 -16.73 -23.16
N GLY A 63 -11.46 -15.56 -23.69
CA GLY A 63 -12.58 -14.76 -23.18
C GLY A 63 -13.95 -15.47 -23.17
N ILE A 64 -14.12 -16.51 -23.96
CA ILE A 64 -15.37 -17.30 -23.99
C ILE A 64 -15.54 -18.17 -22.74
N ILE A 65 -14.44 -18.51 -22.09
CA ILE A 65 -14.44 -19.34 -20.87
C ILE A 65 -14.87 -18.55 -19.64
N LEU A 66 -14.93 -17.23 -19.72
CA LEU A 66 -15.23 -16.33 -18.59
C LEU A 66 -16.71 -16.14 -18.32
N ASP A 67 -17.57 -16.61 -19.16
CA ASP A 67 -18.99 -16.64 -18.85
C ASP A 67 -19.25 -17.74 -17.81
N HIS A 68 -19.03 -17.38 -16.55
CA HIS A 68 -19.28 -18.26 -15.40
C HIS A 68 -20.74 -18.70 -15.26
N ALA A 69 -21.65 -18.05 -15.96
CA ALA A 69 -23.04 -18.43 -16.06
C ALA A 69 -23.26 -19.42 -17.20
N SER A 70 -22.25 -19.66 -18.08
CA SER A 70 -22.45 -20.54 -19.21
C SER A 70 -22.48 -22.00 -18.77
N THR A 71 -23.57 -22.66 -19.09
CA THR A 71 -23.77 -24.09 -18.95
C THR A 71 -22.72 -24.92 -19.72
N SER A 72 -22.03 -24.31 -20.69
CA SER A 72 -21.00 -24.94 -21.50
C SER A 72 -19.74 -25.33 -20.70
N TRP A 73 -19.29 -24.49 -19.76
CA TRP A 73 -18.14 -24.81 -18.91
C TRP A 73 -18.46 -25.92 -17.91
N ALA A 74 -19.63 -25.88 -17.27
CA ALA A 74 -20.10 -26.94 -16.41
C ALA A 74 -20.25 -28.28 -17.16
N LYS A 75 -20.65 -28.23 -18.42
CA LYS A 75 -20.76 -29.39 -19.30
C LYS A 75 -19.38 -29.98 -19.64
N ILE A 76 -18.39 -29.17 -19.98
CA ILE A 76 -17.01 -29.63 -20.20
C ILE A 76 -16.46 -30.31 -18.95
N ARG A 77 -16.68 -29.73 -17.75
CA ARG A 77 -16.31 -30.40 -16.48
C ARG A 77 -17.00 -31.76 -16.31
N SER A 78 -18.29 -31.84 -16.58
CA SER A 78 -19.03 -33.08 -16.42
C SER A 78 -18.61 -34.15 -17.43
N ASP A 79 -18.17 -33.75 -18.59
CA ASP A 79 -17.71 -34.63 -19.65
C ASP A 79 -16.28 -35.18 -19.37
N ILE A 80 -15.41 -34.37 -18.77
CA ILE A 80 -14.09 -34.81 -18.24
C ILE A 80 -14.24 -35.84 -17.12
N HIS A 81 -15.33 -35.78 -16.35
CA HIS A 81 -15.61 -36.68 -15.24
C HIS A 81 -16.56 -37.84 -15.58
N ARG A 82 -17.14 -37.87 -16.79
CA ARG A 82 -18.07 -38.91 -17.28
C ARG A 82 -17.39 -39.97 -18.10
N GLY A 83 -16.47 -40.63 -17.58
CA GLY A 83 -15.87 -41.81 -18.21
C GLY A 83 -15.15 -42.65 -17.15
N ASN A 84 -14.64 -43.77 -17.43
CA ASN A 84 -14.00 -44.76 -16.54
C ASN A 84 -12.85 -44.23 -15.65
N GLY A 85 -12.99 -43.01 -15.12
CA GLY A 85 -11.98 -42.23 -14.40
C GLY A 85 -11.02 -41.50 -15.34
N PRO A 86 -10.46 -40.34 -14.93
CA PRO A 86 -9.46 -39.65 -15.73
C PRO A 86 -8.23 -40.54 -15.92
N VAL A 87 -7.77 -40.66 -17.15
CA VAL A 87 -6.55 -41.42 -17.49
C VAL A 87 -5.34 -40.54 -17.14
N ASP A 88 -4.34 -41.14 -16.49
CA ASP A 88 -3.07 -40.44 -16.24
C ASP A 88 -2.28 -40.28 -17.56
N ASN A 89 -2.17 -39.03 -17.98
CA ASN A 89 -1.45 -38.66 -19.19
C ASN A 89 0.02 -38.26 -18.93
N TYR A 90 0.52 -38.39 -17.71
CA TYR A 90 1.84 -37.88 -17.33
C TYR A 90 2.94 -38.37 -18.26
N ALA A 91 3.07 -39.70 -18.46
CA ALA A 91 4.17 -40.26 -19.25
C ALA A 91 4.16 -39.79 -20.71
N ALA A 92 2.98 -39.81 -21.34
CA ALA A 92 2.82 -39.33 -22.72
C ALA A 92 3.08 -37.82 -22.86
N PHE A 93 2.61 -37.02 -21.90
CA PHE A 93 2.80 -35.59 -21.92
C PHE A 93 4.27 -35.22 -21.64
N GLN A 94 4.93 -35.90 -20.70
CA GLN A 94 6.36 -35.68 -20.42
C GLN A 94 7.21 -35.99 -21.67
N GLN A 95 6.94 -37.08 -22.35
CA GLN A 95 7.63 -37.44 -23.60
C GLN A 95 7.44 -36.38 -24.68
N LEU A 96 6.21 -35.86 -24.85
CA LEU A 96 5.94 -34.81 -25.84
C LEU A 96 6.71 -33.52 -25.55
N VAL A 97 6.81 -33.10 -24.31
CA VAL A 97 7.53 -31.85 -23.96
C VAL A 97 9.05 -32.02 -24.02
N GLU A 98 9.56 -33.24 -23.92
CA GLU A 98 10.97 -33.57 -24.13
C GLU A 98 11.35 -33.57 -25.62
N ASP A 99 10.41 -34.00 -26.49
CA ASP A 99 10.66 -34.14 -27.93
C ASP A 99 10.34 -32.85 -28.72
N LYS A 100 9.43 -32.03 -28.24
CA LYS A 100 8.86 -30.91 -29.00
C LYS A 100 9.19 -29.56 -28.39
N LYS A 101 9.85 -28.72 -29.16
CA LYS A 101 10.11 -27.32 -28.81
C LYS A 101 8.86 -26.44 -28.90
N TYR A 102 7.96 -26.74 -29.81
CA TYR A 102 6.67 -26.06 -30.02
C TYR A 102 5.56 -27.07 -29.88
N LEU A 103 4.69 -26.89 -28.88
CA LEU A 103 3.60 -27.82 -28.59
C LEU A 103 2.28 -27.06 -28.45
N THR A 104 1.27 -27.48 -29.17
CA THR A 104 -0.11 -27.05 -28.97
C THR A 104 -0.89 -28.10 -28.22
N ILE A 105 -1.56 -27.71 -27.15
CA ILE A 105 -2.45 -28.57 -26.37
C ILE A 105 -3.89 -28.13 -26.64
N ASP A 106 -4.67 -28.99 -27.26
CA ASP A 106 -6.07 -28.73 -27.65
C ASP A 106 -7.06 -29.71 -27.01
N THR A 107 -6.58 -30.60 -26.16
CA THR A 107 -7.36 -31.61 -25.45
C THR A 107 -7.09 -31.56 -23.95
N PRO A 108 -8.03 -32.02 -23.11
CA PRO A 108 -7.81 -32.14 -21.67
C PRO A 108 -6.69 -33.14 -21.34
N VAL A 109 -5.82 -32.75 -20.41
CA VAL A 109 -4.70 -33.55 -19.92
C VAL A 109 -4.79 -33.66 -18.40
N SER A 110 -4.87 -34.88 -17.88
CA SER A 110 -4.85 -35.16 -16.43
C SER A 110 -3.52 -35.80 -16.04
N ILE A 111 -2.85 -35.25 -15.02
CA ILE A 111 -1.53 -35.72 -14.62
C ILE A 111 -1.42 -35.90 -13.10
N ASN A 112 -0.68 -36.91 -12.69
CA ASN A 112 -0.44 -37.23 -11.28
C ASN A 112 0.95 -36.82 -10.78
N LYS A 113 1.82 -36.33 -11.68
CA LYS A 113 3.17 -35.84 -11.39
C LYS A 113 3.48 -34.59 -12.16
N THR A 114 4.43 -33.81 -11.67
CA THR A 114 4.91 -32.57 -12.32
C THR A 114 5.55 -32.90 -13.67
N VAL A 115 5.07 -32.26 -14.73
CA VAL A 115 5.70 -32.31 -16.06
C VAL A 115 6.77 -31.22 -16.12
N LYS A 116 8.01 -31.62 -16.50
CA LYS A 116 9.17 -30.73 -16.54
C LYS A 116 9.48 -30.30 -17.98
N LEU A 117 9.53 -28.99 -18.20
CA LEU A 117 9.86 -28.37 -19.48
C LEU A 117 11.34 -28.02 -19.48
N ASN A 118 12.16 -28.81 -20.15
CA ASN A 118 13.61 -28.76 -20.11
C ASN A 118 14.28 -28.29 -21.43
N LEU A 119 13.48 -27.92 -22.43
CA LEU A 119 14.01 -27.42 -23.69
C LEU A 119 14.07 -25.87 -23.67
N LYS A 120 15.26 -25.32 -23.87
CA LYS A 120 15.44 -23.86 -23.94
C LYS A 120 14.61 -23.24 -25.09
N ASN A 121 13.99 -22.08 -24.82
CA ASN A 121 13.05 -21.40 -25.72
C ASN A 121 11.86 -22.30 -26.16
N GLN A 122 11.38 -23.14 -25.29
CA GLN A 122 10.20 -23.96 -25.54
C GLN A 122 8.93 -23.12 -25.45
N ILE A 123 7.97 -23.37 -26.33
CA ILE A 123 6.68 -22.69 -26.35
C ILE A 123 5.56 -23.75 -26.26
N ILE A 124 4.70 -23.60 -25.26
CA ILE A 124 3.47 -24.40 -25.12
C ILE A 124 2.28 -23.45 -25.22
N GLU A 125 1.40 -23.76 -26.16
CA GLU A 125 0.18 -23.00 -26.43
C GLU A 125 -1.07 -23.84 -26.20
N GLY A 126 -2.00 -23.33 -25.37
CA GLY A 126 -3.34 -23.92 -25.22
C GLY A 126 -4.27 -23.43 -26.31
N ARG A 127 -5.02 -24.36 -26.93
CA ARG A 127 -6.07 -24.05 -27.91
C ARG A 127 -7.34 -24.83 -27.61
N GLY A 128 -8.48 -24.19 -27.79
CA GLY A 128 -9.78 -24.84 -27.64
C GLY A 128 -9.97 -25.45 -26.24
N ASN A 129 -9.88 -26.76 -26.12
CA ASN A 129 -10.05 -27.52 -24.88
C ASN A 129 -8.73 -27.86 -24.18
N GLY A 130 -7.67 -27.11 -24.40
CA GLY A 130 -6.35 -27.30 -23.76
C GLY A 130 -6.38 -27.03 -22.27
N ILE A 131 -6.76 -28.02 -21.47
CA ILE A 131 -6.90 -27.95 -20.01
C ILE A 131 -5.93 -28.93 -19.36
N ILE A 132 -5.18 -28.48 -18.35
CA ILE A 132 -4.37 -29.35 -17.51
C ILE A 132 -4.99 -29.44 -16.12
N THR A 133 -5.19 -30.66 -15.61
CA THR A 133 -5.77 -30.93 -14.29
C THR A 133 -4.91 -31.89 -13.48
N PRO A 134 -4.85 -31.75 -12.14
CA PRO A 134 -4.22 -32.74 -11.28
C PRO A 134 -5.08 -34.02 -11.17
N LEU A 135 -4.45 -35.18 -11.27
CA LEU A 135 -5.08 -36.47 -11.02
C LEU A 135 -4.75 -36.95 -9.60
N GLY A 136 -5.39 -36.35 -8.60
CA GLY A 136 -5.15 -36.61 -7.19
C GLY A 136 -4.16 -35.66 -6.54
N ASN A 137 -3.81 -35.94 -5.29
CA ASN A 137 -2.89 -35.13 -4.50
C ASN A 137 -1.44 -35.33 -4.98
N MET A 138 -0.86 -34.29 -5.52
CA MET A 138 0.53 -34.26 -6.02
C MET A 138 1.55 -33.84 -4.94
N GLY A 139 1.16 -33.74 -3.68
CA GLY A 139 2.04 -33.29 -2.60
C GLY A 139 2.53 -31.87 -2.79
N ASN A 140 3.84 -31.69 -2.96
CA ASN A 140 4.47 -30.41 -3.28
C ASN A 140 4.55 -30.13 -4.79
N GLY A 141 3.95 -30.96 -5.62
CA GLY A 141 4.06 -30.89 -7.07
C GLY A 141 3.28 -29.72 -7.68
N PHE A 142 3.78 -29.24 -8.78
CA PHE A 142 3.10 -28.32 -9.68
C PHE A 142 2.69 -29.08 -10.95
N LEU A 143 1.67 -28.60 -11.63
CA LEU A 143 1.30 -29.23 -12.90
C LEU A 143 2.44 -29.12 -13.91
N LEU A 144 3.03 -27.92 -14.03
CA LEU A 144 4.22 -27.72 -14.86
C LEU A 144 5.38 -27.15 -14.05
N GLU A 145 6.60 -27.53 -14.41
CA GLU A 145 7.84 -26.90 -13.95
C GLU A 145 8.67 -26.45 -15.16
N LEU A 146 8.94 -25.13 -15.25
CA LEU A 146 9.77 -24.54 -16.30
C LEU A 146 11.23 -24.59 -15.84
N THR A 147 11.99 -25.58 -16.32
CA THR A 147 13.38 -25.83 -15.89
C THR A 147 14.42 -25.30 -16.87
N ALA A 148 13.99 -24.80 -18.03
CA ALA A 148 14.87 -24.24 -19.05
C ALA A 148 14.54 -22.78 -19.36
N ASP A 149 15.59 -21.98 -19.62
CA ASP A 149 15.48 -20.55 -19.91
C ASP A 149 14.59 -20.25 -21.11
N ALA A 150 13.90 -19.11 -21.02
CA ALA A 150 13.04 -18.56 -22.05
C ALA A 150 11.88 -19.49 -22.47
N THR A 151 11.45 -20.35 -21.57
CA THR A 151 10.23 -21.17 -21.75
C THR A 151 8.99 -20.28 -21.65
N GLN A 152 8.03 -20.50 -22.55
CA GLN A 152 6.81 -19.69 -22.65
C GLN A 152 5.56 -20.58 -22.61
N ILE A 153 4.59 -20.17 -21.80
CA ILE A 153 3.28 -20.82 -21.70
C ILE A 153 2.21 -19.79 -22.07
N HIS A 154 1.40 -20.11 -23.07
CA HIS A 154 0.38 -19.21 -23.57
C HIS A 154 -0.99 -19.87 -23.66
N GLY A 155 -2.06 -19.14 -23.30
CA GLY A 155 -3.45 -19.53 -23.57
C GLY A 155 -3.91 -20.83 -22.92
N MET A 156 -3.19 -21.36 -21.94
CA MET A 156 -3.52 -22.59 -21.24
C MET A 156 -4.56 -22.40 -20.16
N VAL A 157 -5.35 -23.43 -19.89
CA VAL A 157 -6.24 -23.53 -18.74
C VAL A 157 -5.67 -24.55 -17.74
N PHE A 158 -5.50 -24.11 -16.50
CA PHE A 158 -5.13 -24.94 -15.37
C PHE A 158 -6.31 -25.01 -14.41
N ASP A 159 -6.84 -26.18 -14.13
CA ASP A 159 -8.01 -26.34 -13.26
C ASP A 159 -7.77 -27.41 -12.19
N ASN A 160 -8.17 -27.13 -10.96
CA ASN A 160 -8.16 -28.05 -9.84
C ASN A 160 -9.61 -28.35 -9.39
N PRO A 161 -10.36 -29.17 -10.16
CA PRO A 161 -11.77 -29.41 -9.94
C PRO A 161 -12.07 -30.12 -8.61
N MET A 162 -11.12 -30.87 -8.08
CA MET A 162 -11.23 -31.59 -6.81
C MET A 162 -10.91 -30.70 -5.60
N LEU A 163 -10.58 -29.43 -5.80
CA LEU A 163 -10.19 -28.49 -4.75
C LEU A 163 -9.05 -29.03 -3.86
N LEU A 164 -8.11 -29.74 -4.46
CA LEU A 164 -7.01 -30.37 -3.75
C LEU A 164 -6.17 -29.32 -3.05
N LYS A 165 -6.04 -29.49 -1.75
CA LYS A 165 -5.18 -28.70 -0.88
C LYS A 165 -4.21 -29.68 -0.24
N SER A 166 -2.93 -29.41 -0.32
CA SER A 166 -1.94 -30.28 0.29
C SER A 166 -2.06 -30.27 1.82
N GLU A 167 -2.36 -31.41 2.41
CA GLU A 167 -2.48 -31.59 3.85
C GLU A 167 -1.11 -31.63 4.55
N THR A 168 -0.06 -32.01 3.83
CA THR A 168 1.29 -32.25 4.38
C THR A 168 2.22 -31.04 4.28
N GLY A 169 1.71 -29.88 3.96
CA GLY A 169 2.55 -28.71 3.79
C GLY A 169 3.03 -28.47 2.37
N GLY A 170 2.65 -29.31 1.42
CA GLY A 170 3.02 -29.18 0.02
C GLY A 170 2.36 -27.96 -0.66
N ARG A 171 3.07 -27.38 -1.59
CA ARG A 171 2.58 -26.32 -2.46
C ARG A 171 2.09 -26.93 -3.76
N GLN A 172 0.89 -27.49 -3.75
CA GLN A 172 0.28 -27.99 -4.98
C GLN A 172 -0.19 -26.80 -5.81
N GLY A 173 0.25 -26.73 -7.07
CA GLY A 173 0.01 -25.54 -7.88
C GLY A 173 -0.03 -25.74 -9.38
N GLY A 174 -0.20 -24.64 -10.09
CA GLY A 174 -0.22 -24.61 -11.54
C GLY A 174 1.18 -24.70 -12.16
N ILE A 175 1.95 -23.61 -12.05
CA ILE A 175 3.28 -23.52 -12.69
C ILE A 175 4.35 -23.13 -11.68
N MET A 176 5.45 -23.87 -11.67
CA MET A 176 6.69 -23.50 -11.00
C MET A 176 7.72 -23.06 -12.04
N ILE A 177 8.35 -21.89 -11.81
CA ILE A 177 9.36 -21.30 -12.69
C ILE A 177 10.73 -21.45 -12.00
N SER A 178 11.57 -22.33 -12.54
CA SER A 178 12.90 -22.65 -12.03
C SER A 178 14.02 -22.20 -12.99
N ALA A 179 13.71 -21.32 -13.96
CA ALA A 179 14.63 -20.85 -14.99
C ALA A 179 14.41 -19.38 -15.31
N ASN A 180 15.34 -18.76 -16.04
CA ASN A 180 15.31 -17.34 -16.37
C ASN A 180 14.49 -17.03 -17.62
N PHE A 181 14.02 -15.76 -17.71
CA PHE A 181 13.33 -15.21 -18.89
C PHE A 181 12.07 -15.97 -19.30
N CYS A 182 11.48 -16.72 -18.38
CA CYS A 182 10.25 -17.45 -18.64
C CYS A 182 9.04 -16.50 -18.72
N GLU A 183 8.04 -16.89 -19.50
CA GLU A 183 6.80 -16.14 -19.67
C GLU A 183 5.58 -17.03 -19.48
N VAL A 184 4.60 -16.52 -18.72
CA VAL A 184 3.27 -17.11 -18.59
C VAL A 184 2.25 -16.04 -18.96
N SER A 185 1.52 -16.27 -20.06
CA SER A 185 0.60 -15.26 -20.57
C SER A 185 -0.73 -15.80 -21.11
N ASN A 186 -1.77 -14.99 -20.96
CA ASN A 186 -3.12 -15.29 -21.45
C ASN A 186 -3.67 -16.63 -20.92
N CYS A 187 -3.24 -17.05 -19.73
CA CYS A 187 -3.63 -18.32 -19.12
C CYS A 187 -4.74 -18.12 -18.10
N TYR A 188 -5.49 -19.20 -17.83
CA TYR A 188 -6.53 -19.26 -16.81
C TYR A 188 -6.16 -20.29 -15.76
N PHE A 189 -6.18 -19.88 -14.49
CA PHE A 189 -5.93 -20.74 -13.34
C PHE A 189 -7.18 -20.77 -12.48
N TYR A 190 -7.79 -21.95 -12.37
CA TYR A 190 -9.00 -22.15 -11.58
C TYR A 190 -8.69 -22.94 -10.32
N ARG A 191 -9.09 -22.40 -9.17
CA ARG A 191 -9.08 -23.13 -7.89
C ARG A 191 -7.72 -23.69 -7.51
N MET A 192 -6.65 -23.01 -7.90
CA MET A 192 -5.29 -23.36 -7.51
C MET A 192 -4.97 -22.85 -6.11
N LEU A 193 -4.28 -23.66 -5.29
CA LEU A 193 -3.72 -23.20 -4.03
C LEU A 193 -2.52 -22.29 -4.27
N GLN A 194 -1.71 -22.59 -5.29
CA GLN A 194 -0.59 -21.78 -5.75
C GLN A 194 -0.62 -21.77 -7.27
N SER A 195 -0.98 -20.63 -7.90
CA SER A 195 -1.12 -20.67 -9.36
C SER A 195 0.23 -20.57 -10.07
N VAL A 196 1.03 -19.54 -9.80
CA VAL A 196 2.37 -19.37 -10.37
C VAL A 196 3.36 -19.00 -9.27
N ILE A 197 4.48 -19.71 -9.23
CA ILE A 197 5.58 -19.41 -8.31
C ILE A 197 6.93 -19.49 -9.03
N ALA A 198 7.80 -18.51 -8.77
CA ALA A 198 9.24 -18.67 -8.98
C ALA A 198 9.91 -18.64 -7.61
N PRO A 199 10.33 -19.79 -7.08
CA PRO A 199 10.81 -19.88 -5.70
C PRO A 199 12.22 -19.28 -5.54
N ALA A 200 12.52 -18.85 -4.32
CA ALA A 200 13.78 -18.20 -3.95
C ALA A 200 15.03 -19.03 -4.28
N SER A 201 14.92 -20.37 -4.24
CA SER A 201 16.03 -21.29 -4.51
C SER A 201 16.59 -21.19 -5.94
N PHE A 202 15.81 -20.69 -6.88
CA PHE A 202 16.21 -20.59 -8.29
C PHE A 202 16.52 -19.18 -8.75
N GLY A 203 16.03 -18.14 -8.04
CA GLY A 203 16.32 -16.75 -8.35
C GLY A 203 15.98 -16.34 -9.81
N ALA A 204 14.84 -16.83 -10.32
CA ALA A 204 14.44 -16.69 -11.71
C ALA A 204 14.45 -15.22 -12.17
N TYR A 205 15.38 -14.86 -13.05
CA TYR A 205 15.53 -13.50 -13.58
C TYR A 205 14.64 -13.28 -14.80
N GLY A 206 14.08 -12.07 -14.94
CA GLY A 206 13.37 -11.65 -16.14
C GLY A 206 12.04 -12.35 -16.38
N THR A 207 11.41 -12.87 -15.35
CA THR A 207 10.10 -13.55 -15.43
C THR A 207 9.01 -12.57 -15.85
N LYS A 208 8.13 -13.00 -16.76
CA LYS A 208 6.95 -12.25 -17.21
C LYS A 208 5.67 -13.02 -16.92
N ILE A 209 4.75 -12.37 -16.22
CA ILE A 209 3.40 -12.90 -15.92
C ILE A 209 2.41 -11.87 -16.44
N THR A 210 1.75 -12.17 -17.58
CA THR A 210 1.00 -11.15 -18.31
C THR A 210 -0.39 -11.62 -18.75
N ASN A 211 -1.41 -10.79 -18.53
CA ASN A 211 -2.78 -11.01 -18.98
C ASN A 211 -3.40 -12.35 -18.54
N ASN A 212 -3.05 -12.84 -17.36
CA ASN A 212 -3.59 -14.09 -16.84
C ASN A 212 -4.80 -13.85 -15.92
N TRP A 213 -5.62 -14.88 -15.78
CA TRP A 213 -6.76 -14.93 -14.89
C TRP A 213 -6.56 -16.00 -13.82
N PHE A 214 -6.58 -15.58 -12.57
CA PHE A 214 -6.45 -16.43 -11.40
C PHE A 214 -7.79 -16.43 -10.65
N LEU A 215 -8.59 -17.46 -10.86
CA LEU A 215 -9.99 -17.48 -10.48
C LEU A 215 -10.27 -18.51 -9.38
N GLU A 216 -11.11 -18.11 -8.42
CA GLU A 216 -11.45 -18.92 -7.26
C GLU A 216 -10.20 -19.45 -6.54
N CYS A 217 -9.18 -18.59 -6.38
CA CYS A 217 -7.93 -18.97 -5.70
C CYS A 217 -8.24 -19.60 -4.35
N LEU A 218 -7.58 -20.72 -4.06
CA LEU A 218 -7.73 -21.43 -2.80
C LEU A 218 -6.77 -20.87 -1.76
N GLY A 219 -7.23 -20.87 -0.53
CA GLY A 219 -6.43 -20.53 0.64
C GLY A 219 -6.51 -21.62 1.70
N ALA A 220 -6.14 -21.27 2.92
CA ALA A 220 -6.24 -22.19 4.03
C ALA A 220 -7.69 -22.56 4.37
N GLY A 221 -8.67 -21.68 4.05
CA GLY A 221 -10.08 -21.89 4.33
C GLY A 221 -10.42 -22.14 5.81
N THR A 222 -11.69 -22.30 6.10
CA THR A 222 -12.16 -22.59 7.47
C THR A 222 -11.79 -23.98 7.95
N GLY A 223 -11.69 -24.96 7.03
CA GLY A 223 -11.37 -26.36 7.35
C GLY A 223 -9.88 -26.64 7.59
N MET A 224 -8.99 -25.67 7.33
CA MET A 224 -7.54 -25.83 7.49
C MET A 224 -6.95 -25.04 8.66
N ARG A 225 -7.77 -24.62 9.60
CA ARG A 225 -7.35 -23.85 10.79
C ARG A 225 -6.21 -24.54 11.57
N ASP A 226 -6.32 -25.84 11.76
CA ASP A 226 -5.33 -26.61 12.50
C ASP A 226 -4.04 -26.86 11.71
N LEU A 227 -4.12 -26.87 10.40
CA LEU A 227 -2.96 -27.01 9.52
C LEU A 227 -2.10 -25.73 9.50
N ARG A 228 -2.70 -24.56 9.67
CA ARG A 228 -1.95 -23.28 9.76
C ARG A 228 -1.03 -23.21 10.95
N SER A 229 -1.44 -23.70 12.11
CA SER A 229 -0.59 -23.75 13.31
C SER A 229 0.63 -24.66 13.12
N LYS A 230 0.51 -25.67 12.25
CA LYS A 230 1.54 -26.66 11.96
C LYS A 230 2.40 -26.34 10.72
N LEU A 231 1.86 -25.61 9.75
CA LEU A 231 2.43 -25.48 8.42
C LEU A 231 2.92 -24.07 8.04
N GLY A 232 2.76 -23.08 8.95
CA GLY A 232 3.10 -21.69 8.70
C GLY A 232 2.08 -20.94 7.81
N GLU A 233 2.30 -19.65 7.65
CA GLU A 233 1.33 -18.74 7.01
C GLU A 233 1.37 -18.75 5.47
N ASP A 234 2.28 -19.47 4.83
CA ASP A 234 2.74 -19.27 3.46
C ASP A 234 1.96 -20.05 2.40
N ARG A 235 0.63 -19.86 2.32
CA ARG A 235 -0.15 -20.62 1.35
C ARG A 235 -1.31 -19.86 0.75
N GLY A 236 -1.55 -20.16 -0.53
CA GLY A 236 -2.65 -19.59 -1.28
C GLY A 236 -2.28 -18.30 -2.00
N ASP A 237 -1.26 -18.36 -2.87
CA ASP A 237 -0.89 -17.23 -3.70
C ASP A 237 -1.38 -17.44 -5.13
N ALA A 238 -1.94 -16.40 -5.74
CA ALA A 238 -2.14 -16.42 -7.19
C ALA A 238 -0.77 -16.35 -7.89
N VAL A 239 0.06 -15.36 -7.54
CA VAL A 239 1.42 -15.23 -8.09
C VAL A 239 2.39 -14.84 -6.99
N THR A 240 3.51 -15.57 -6.89
CA THR A 240 4.65 -15.17 -6.06
C THR A 240 5.96 -15.39 -6.81
N ILE A 241 6.73 -14.34 -7.02
CA ILE A 241 7.98 -14.39 -7.76
C ILE A 241 9.13 -13.87 -6.91
N TRP A 242 10.11 -14.74 -6.64
CA TRP A 242 11.43 -14.39 -6.13
C TRP A 242 12.38 -14.25 -7.31
N GLY A 243 12.58 -13.05 -7.81
CA GLY A 243 13.48 -12.83 -8.94
C GLY A 243 13.53 -11.39 -9.39
N SER A 244 14.73 -10.95 -9.80
CA SER A 244 14.93 -9.61 -10.36
C SER A 244 14.41 -9.51 -11.80
N GLY A 245 14.09 -8.30 -12.24
CA GLY A 245 13.60 -8.05 -13.60
C GLY A 245 12.21 -8.60 -13.88
N THR A 246 11.42 -8.88 -12.82
CA THR A 246 10.08 -9.45 -12.95
C THR A 246 9.08 -8.42 -13.45
N ILE A 247 8.22 -8.83 -14.37
CA ILE A 247 7.11 -8.04 -14.90
C ILE A 247 5.80 -8.80 -14.68
N MET A 248 4.89 -8.20 -13.88
CA MET A 248 3.52 -8.67 -13.70
C MET A 248 2.58 -7.61 -14.22
N THR A 249 1.86 -7.87 -15.32
CA THR A 249 1.00 -6.84 -15.92
C THR A 249 -0.29 -7.40 -16.52
N GLY A 250 -1.38 -6.66 -16.35
CA GLY A 250 -2.69 -6.99 -16.96
C GLY A 250 -3.36 -8.23 -16.36
N ASN A 251 -2.92 -8.71 -15.21
CA ASN A 251 -3.45 -9.93 -14.60
C ASN A 251 -4.66 -9.63 -13.71
N HIS A 252 -5.55 -10.62 -13.59
CA HIS A 252 -6.72 -10.57 -12.73
C HIS A 252 -6.70 -11.72 -11.73
N ALA A 253 -6.87 -11.42 -10.43
CA ALA A 253 -6.95 -12.42 -9.38
C ALA A 253 -8.24 -12.28 -8.57
N TYR A 254 -8.89 -13.40 -8.31
CA TYR A 254 -10.09 -13.47 -7.48
C TYR A 254 -10.00 -14.63 -6.49
N CYS A 255 -10.19 -14.31 -5.23
CA CYS A 255 -10.31 -15.28 -4.14
C CYS A 255 -11.73 -15.23 -3.55
N LYS A 256 -12.38 -16.38 -3.49
CA LYS A 256 -13.73 -16.52 -2.94
C LYS A 256 -13.76 -16.20 -1.43
N ALA A 257 -14.88 -15.65 -0.99
CA ALA A 257 -15.09 -15.39 0.44
C ALA A 257 -14.93 -16.69 1.27
N GLY A 258 -14.18 -16.61 2.38
CA GLY A 258 -13.93 -17.75 3.26
C GLY A 258 -12.72 -18.62 2.88
N GLU A 259 -12.06 -18.40 1.76
CA GLU A 259 -10.84 -19.10 1.39
C GLU A 259 -9.60 -18.53 2.07
N ASP A 260 -9.54 -17.21 2.25
CA ASP A 260 -8.42 -16.50 2.91
C ASP A 260 -7.05 -16.91 2.34
N ALA A 261 -6.91 -16.75 1.02
CA ALA A 261 -5.63 -16.94 0.35
C ALA A 261 -4.60 -15.90 0.82
N ARG A 262 -3.30 -16.21 0.72
CA ARG A 262 -2.25 -15.34 1.24
C ARG A 262 -2.09 -14.06 0.42
N LEU A 263 -1.81 -14.19 -0.86
CA LEU A 263 -1.45 -13.07 -1.74
C LEU A 263 -2.07 -13.21 -3.14
N ALA A 264 -2.54 -12.10 -3.70
CA ALA A 264 -2.89 -12.11 -5.13
C ALA A 264 -1.62 -11.94 -5.99
N PHE A 265 -0.88 -10.85 -5.80
CA PHE A 265 0.36 -10.59 -6.54
C PHE A 265 1.48 -10.23 -5.58
N HIS A 266 2.56 -10.98 -5.63
CA HIS A 266 3.68 -10.86 -4.73
C HIS A 266 5.01 -10.91 -5.48
N ALA A 267 5.82 -9.87 -5.30
CA ALA A 267 7.24 -9.87 -5.62
C ALA A 267 8.03 -9.89 -4.32
N GLU A 268 8.92 -10.86 -4.16
CA GLU A 268 9.69 -11.04 -2.93
C GLU A 268 11.18 -11.22 -3.22
N GLY A 269 12.02 -10.58 -2.42
CA GLY A 269 13.47 -10.80 -2.39
C GLY A 269 13.86 -11.93 -1.45
N LEU A 270 15.11 -12.38 -1.55
CA LEU A 270 15.62 -13.51 -0.77
C LEU A 270 15.57 -13.25 0.73
N PRO A 271 15.02 -14.19 1.53
CA PRO A 271 14.92 -14.04 2.99
C PRO A 271 16.26 -13.94 3.72
N GLY A 272 17.36 -14.39 3.11
CA GLY A 272 18.71 -14.36 3.68
C GLY A 272 19.29 -12.96 3.91
N ALA A 273 18.80 -11.96 3.20
CA ALA A 273 19.18 -10.55 3.36
C ALA A 273 18.68 -9.92 4.68
N ARG A 274 17.89 -10.64 5.48
CA ARG A 274 17.33 -10.14 6.75
C ARG A 274 18.38 -9.71 7.79
N LYS A 275 19.62 -10.14 7.68
CA LYS A 275 20.69 -9.77 8.62
C LYS A 275 21.34 -8.41 8.31
N HIS A 276 21.24 -7.95 7.06
CA HIS A 276 21.80 -6.67 6.62
C HIS A 276 20.81 -6.00 5.67
N VAL A 277 19.85 -5.31 6.24
CA VAL A 277 18.69 -4.66 5.61
C VAL A 277 19.02 -3.68 4.46
N ARG A 278 20.28 -3.52 4.08
CA ARG A 278 20.73 -2.56 3.07
C ARG A 278 21.13 -3.16 1.73
N ASP A 279 21.33 -4.47 1.66
CA ASP A 279 21.77 -5.17 0.44
C ASP A 279 20.62 -6.01 -0.12
N PHE A 280 19.70 -5.33 -0.82
CA PHE A 280 18.60 -6.01 -1.52
C PHE A 280 19.10 -6.52 -2.86
N ASP A 281 19.12 -7.84 -3.04
CA ASP A 281 19.58 -8.47 -4.29
C ASP A 281 18.53 -8.46 -5.39
N HIS A 282 17.24 -8.27 -5.05
CA HIS A 282 16.14 -8.26 -6.01
C HIS A 282 15.78 -6.85 -6.44
N LYS A 283 15.87 -6.61 -7.75
CA LYS A 283 15.77 -5.28 -8.38
C LYS A 283 14.87 -5.30 -9.60
N ASP A 284 14.41 -4.11 -9.98
CA ASP A 284 13.74 -3.86 -11.26
C ASP A 284 12.42 -4.63 -11.41
N ILE A 285 11.55 -4.53 -10.42
CA ILE A 285 10.22 -5.15 -10.40
C ILE A 285 9.20 -4.20 -11.00
N ILE A 286 8.37 -4.68 -11.92
CA ILE A 286 7.23 -3.96 -12.48
C ILE A 286 5.95 -4.74 -12.17
N MET A 287 5.05 -4.13 -11.43
CA MET A 287 3.71 -4.62 -11.15
C MET A 287 2.71 -3.58 -11.66
N ALA A 288 2.08 -3.82 -12.81
CA ALA A 288 1.29 -2.79 -13.48
C ALA A 288 -0.06 -3.30 -14.00
N ASN A 289 -1.11 -2.48 -13.86
CA ASN A 289 -2.43 -2.73 -14.42
C ASN A 289 -3.04 -4.10 -14.03
N ASN A 290 -2.70 -4.61 -12.86
CA ASN A 290 -3.28 -5.83 -12.34
C ASN A 290 -4.53 -5.52 -11.50
N MET A 291 -5.46 -6.47 -11.43
CA MET A 291 -6.66 -6.39 -10.62
C MET A 291 -6.71 -7.54 -9.62
N ALA A 292 -6.95 -7.22 -8.35
CA ALA A 292 -7.15 -8.22 -7.30
C ALA A 292 -8.46 -7.96 -6.55
N LYS A 293 -9.21 -9.03 -6.25
CA LYS A 293 -10.50 -8.97 -5.56
C LYS A 293 -10.68 -10.16 -4.64
N GLY A 294 -11.30 -9.91 -3.50
CA GLY A 294 -11.80 -10.98 -2.62
C GLY A 294 -10.86 -11.31 -1.48
N SER A 295 -11.00 -12.52 -0.93
CA SER A 295 -10.46 -12.92 0.37
C SER A 295 -8.98 -13.32 0.33
N PHE A 296 -8.13 -12.41 -0.16
CA PHE A 296 -6.69 -12.49 0.05
C PHE A 296 -6.30 -11.72 1.31
N ARG A 297 -5.24 -12.11 2.00
CA ARG A 297 -4.69 -11.30 3.09
C ARG A 297 -4.14 -9.99 2.57
N ARG A 298 -3.46 -10.03 1.42
CA ARG A 298 -2.94 -8.86 0.71
C ARG A 298 -3.24 -9.00 -0.77
N HIS A 299 -3.69 -7.94 -1.41
CA HIS A 299 -3.90 -7.97 -2.86
C HIS A 299 -2.58 -7.78 -3.60
N PHE A 300 -1.77 -6.81 -3.21
CA PHE A 300 -0.47 -6.54 -3.80
C PHE A 300 0.59 -6.44 -2.71
N ALA A 301 1.74 -7.03 -2.94
CA ALA A 301 2.86 -6.90 -2.02
C ALA A 301 4.21 -6.89 -2.74
N MET A 302 5.09 -6.00 -2.28
CA MET A 302 6.51 -6.04 -2.56
C MET A 302 7.26 -6.23 -1.24
N GLU A 303 8.14 -7.21 -1.18
CA GLU A 303 8.90 -7.56 0.02
C GLU A 303 10.38 -7.75 -0.31
N ASN A 304 11.27 -7.07 0.43
CA ASN A 304 12.73 -7.10 0.22
C ASN A 304 13.15 -6.69 -1.21
N ILE A 305 12.51 -5.65 -1.76
CA ILE A 305 12.76 -5.18 -3.13
C ILE A 305 13.51 -3.85 -3.11
N ASN A 306 14.52 -3.71 -3.97
CA ASN A 306 15.20 -2.46 -4.25
C ASN A 306 14.98 -2.06 -5.72
N GLY A 307 14.23 -0.99 -5.93
CA GLY A 307 13.82 -0.56 -7.27
C GLY A 307 12.60 -1.30 -7.76
N GLY A 308 11.42 -0.69 -7.60
CA GLY A 308 10.16 -1.26 -8.04
C GLY A 308 9.15 -0.20 -8.44
N ILE A 309 8.26 -0.59 -9.35
CA ILE A 309 7.15 0.21 -9.82
C ILE A 309 5.86 -0.58 -9.61
N SER A 310 4.90 0.01 -8.88
CA SER A 310 3.54 -0.51 -8.71
C SER A 310 2.57 0.54 -9.22
N ILE A 311 2.03 0.37 -10.45
CA ILE A 311 1.25 1.42 -11.11
C ILE A 311 -0.01 0.88 -11.78
N GLY A 312 -1.12 1.63 -11.64
CA GLY A 312 -2.39 1.27 -12.28
C GLY A 312 -3.02 -0.01 -11.76
N ASN A 313 -2.53 -0.56 -10.65
CA ASN A 313 -3.11 -1.73 -10.04
C ASN A 313 -4.42 -1.36 -9.31
N ILE A 314 -5.37 -2.30 -9.29
CA ILE A 314 -6.70 -2.09 -8.70
C ILE A 314 -6.95 -3.16 -7.63
N SER A 315 -7.06 -2.73 -6.38
CA SER A 315 -7.55 -3.53 -5.27
C SER A 315 -9.05 -3.33 -5.11
N MET A 316 -9.87 -4.38 -5.33
CA MET A 316 -11.33 -4.28 -5.40
C MET A 316 -12.06 -4.79 -4.14
N GLY A 317 -11.46 -4.67 -2.98
CA GLY A 317 -12.08 -5.04 -1.73
C GLY A 317 -12.03 -6.53 -1.39
N GLY A 318 -12.35 -6.85 -0.13
CA GLY A 318 -12.30 -8.20 0.39
C GLY A 318 -10.94 -8.61 0.99
N ALA A 319 -9.92 -7.74 0.96
CA ALA A 319 -8.65 -8.04 1.61
C ALA A 319 -8.83 -8.25 3.11
N THR A 320 -8.22 -9.30 3.68
CA THR A 320 -8.38 -9.59 5.10
C THR A 320 -7.44 -8.75 5.96
N TRP A 321 -6.28 -8.34 5.43
CA TRP A 321 -5.30 -7.50 6.12
C TRP A 321 -5.09 -6.16 5.42
N TRP A 322 -4.46 -6.16 4.23
CA TRP A 322 -4.06 -4.95 3.51
C TRP A 322 -4.44 -5.05 2.03
N GLY A 323 -4.88 -3.94 1.46
CA GLY A 323 -5.01 -3.82 0.01
C GLY A 323 -3.64 -3.89 -0.65
N GLU A 324 -2.69 -3.14 -0.11
CA GLU A 324 -1.29 -3.14 -0.55
C GLU A 324 -0.33 -3.19 0.62
N ALA A 325 0.84 -3.80 0.42
CA ALA A 325 1.90 -3.88 1.43
C ALA A 325 3.30 -3.69 0.82
N TYR A 326 4.10 -2.84 1.45
CA TYR A 326 5.50 -2.61 1.13
C TYR A 326 6.34 -2.95 2.36
N ILE A 327 7.09 -4.05 2.27
CA ILE A 327 7.75 -4.68 3.42
C ILE A 327 9.25 -4.69 3.16
N GLN A 328 10.03 -3.95 3.94
CA GLN A 328 11.49 -3.90 3.77
C GLN A 328 11.90 -3.53 2.33
N CYS A 329 11.29 -2.47 1.79
CA CYS A 329 11.51 -2.03 0.42
C CYS A 329 12.38 -0.79 0.34
N LYS A 330 13.04 -0.62 -0.81
CA LYS A 330 13.83 0.56 -1.15
C LYS A 330 13.55 1.03 -2.57
N ASN A 331 13.46 2.36 -2.77
CA ASN A 331 13.26 2.98 -4.09
C ASN A 331 12.02 2.45 -4.83
N ILE A 332 10.87 2.46 -4.18
CA ILE A 332 9.59 2.01 -4.76
C ILE A 332 8.74 3.20 -5.14
N ASN A 333 8.16 3.16 -6.35
CA ASN A 333 7.18 4.14 -6.81
C ASN A 333 5.81 3.47 -7.00
N VAL A 334 4.80 4.06 -6.37
CA VAL A 334 3.44 3.50 -6.30
C VAL A 334 2.41 4.51 -6.79
N LYS A 335 1.51 4.05 -7.69
CA LYS A 335 0.34 4.83 -8.12
C LYS A 335 -0.82 3.91 -8.46
N ASN A 336 -1.65 3.60 -7.49
CA ASN A 336 -2.69 2.59 -7.59
C ASN A 336 -4.08 3.11 -7.14
N THR A 337 -5.11 2.30 -7.39
CA THR A 337 -6.48 2.53 -6.90
C THR A 337 -6.89 1.41 -5.96
N ILE A 338 -7.28 1.77 -4.73
CA ILE A 338 -7.60 0.82 -3.69
C ILE A 338 -9.00 1.09 -3.16
N ARG A 339 -9.94 0.20 -3.46
CA ARG A 339 -11.22 0.13 -2.78
C ARG A 339 -11.12 -0.92 -1.68
N TYR A 340 -10.87 -0.47 -0.47
CA TYR A 340 -10.63 -1.35 0.65
C TYR A 340 -11.93 -1.71 1.38
N SER A 341 -12.20 -3.00 1.52
CA SER A 341 -13.20 -3.56 2.43
C SER A 341 -12.62 -4.79 3.12
N ASN A 342 -13.01 -5.03 4.36
CA ASN A 342 -12.53 -6.19 5.11
C ASN A 342 -13.38 -7.43 4.79
N SER A 343 -12.72 -8.54 4.48
CA SER A 343 -13.29 -9.86 4.73
C SER A 343 -13.06 -10.28 6.19
N PRO A 344 -13.91 -11.16 6.74
CA PRO A 344 -13.65 -11.74 8.04
C PRO A 344 -12.30 -12.44 8.05
N ASP A 345 -11.50 -12.15 9.08
CA ASP A 345 -10.22 -12.82 9.30
C ASP A 345 -10.48 -14.22 9.87
N ILE A 346 -10.16 -15.24 9.10
CA ILE A 346 -10.36 -16.65 9.46
C ILE A 346 -9.29 -17.12 10.47
N LEU A 347 -8.20 -16.36 10.60
CA LEU A 347 -7.09 -16.65 11.52
C LEU A 347 -7.36 -16.36 13.01
N ASN A 348 -8.60 -16.30 13.45
CA ASN A 348 -9.02 -15.93 14.81
C ASN A 348 -8.39 -16.73 15.96
N GLY A 349 -7.14 -17.08 15.90
CA GLY A 349 -6.41 -17.81 16.95
C GLY A 349 -4.93 -17.45 17.08
N ASN A 350 -4.35 -16.70 16.15
CA ASN A 350 -2.95 -16.32 16.23
C ASN A 350 -2.75 -15.01 17.01
N ALA A 351 -1.69 -14.95 17.80
CA ALA A 351 -1.31 -13.80 18.63
C ALA A 351 -1.03 -12.53 17.79
N TRP A 352 -0.74 -12.66 16.51
CA TRP A 352 -0.46 -11.54 15.62
C TRP A 352 -1.72 -11.12 14.84
N ARG A 353 -2.28 -9.99 15.23
CA ARG A 353 -3.40 -9.34 14.52
C ARG A 353 -2.86 -8.09 13.84
N PRO A 354 -2.64 -8.11 12.52
CA PRO A 354 -2.15 -6.94 11.83
C PRO A 354 -3.15 -5.79 11.90
N ILE A 355 -2.62 -4.57 11.95
CA ILE A 355 -3.40 -3.36 11.78
C ILE A 355 -4.03 -3.40 10.38
N LYS A 356 -5.35 -3.29 10.29
CA LYS A 356 -6.06 -3.29 9.01
C LYS A 356 -5.95 -1.94 8.34
N ALA A 357 -5.44 -1.92 7.13
CA ALA A 357 -5.24 -0.70 6.36
C ALA A 357 -5.39 -0.94 4.85
N ALA A 358 -5.78 0.09 4.11
CA ALA A 358 -5.78 0.01 2.65
C ALA A 358 -4.34 -0.12 2.12
N ILE A 359 -3.41 0.67 2.67
CA ILE A 359 -1.97 0.60 2.37
C ILE A 359 -1.21 0.39 3.68
N ALA A 360 -0.30 -0.58 3.70
CA ALA A 360 0.60 -0.81 4.84
C ALA A 360 2.07 -0.75 4.42
N VAL A 361 2.86 -0.07 5.24
CA VAL A 361 4.32 -0.06 5.17
C VAL A 361 4.83 -0.77 6.41
N VAL A 362 5.68 -1.78 6.23
CA VAL A 362 6.04 -2.73 7.29
C VAL A 362 7.55 -2.87 7.39
N ASN A 363 8.07 -2.93 8.61
CA ASN A 363 9.49 -3.00 8.92
C ASN A 363 10.25 -1.79 8.40
N PHE A 364 11.36 -2.00 7.72
CA PHE A 364 12.23 -0.97 7.19
C PHE A 364 11.84 -0.59 5.75
N ASN A 365 11.78 0.71 5.43
CA ASN A 365 11.55 1.18 4.05
C ASN A 365 12.33 2.47 3.79
N GLU A 366 12.94 2.60 2.61
CA GLU A 366 13.73 3.77 2.22
C GLU A 366 13.35 4.22 0.81
N GLY A 367 13.01 5.51 0.66
CA GLY A 367 12.67 6.07 -0.66
C GLY A 367 11.40 5.48 -1.26
N VAL A 368 10.39 5.18 -0.45
CA VAL A 368 9.09 4.68 -0.93
C VAL A 368 8.17 5.86 -1.19
N ASN A 369 7.75 6.04 -2.44
CA ASN A 369 6.88 7.11 -2.88
C ASN A 369 5.51 6.57 -3.26
N ILE A 370 4.45 7.02 -2.62
CA ILE A 370 3.08 6.54 -2.80
C ILE A 370 2.19 7.70 -3.23
N ASP A 371 1.59 7.60 -4.42
CA ASP A 371 0.58 8.51 -4.96
C ASP A 371 -0.64 7.68 -5.36
N SER A 372 -1.50 7.36 -4.41
CA SER A 372 -2.60 6.42 -4.63
C SER A 372 -3.97 7.01 -4.26
N THR A 373 -5.01 6.47 -4.90
CA THR A 373 -6.40 6.74 -4.56
C THR A 373 -6.95 5.63 -3.69
N VAL A 374 -7.43 5.97 -2.49
CA VAL A 374 -7.98 5.03 -1.51
C VAL A 374 -9.46 5.35 -1.25
N LEU A 375 -10.30 4.34 -1.30
CA LEU A 375 -11.68 4.37 -0.83
C LEU A 375 -11.89 3.30 0.23
N ILE A 376 -12.18 3.69 1.46
CA ILE A 376 -12.61 2.77 2.52
C ILE A 376 -14.11 2.54 2.36
N ALA A 377 -14.51 1.33 2.03
CA ALA A 377 -15.89 0.99 1.73
C ALA A 377 -16.80 0.98 2.97
N LYS A 378 -18.10 1.17 2.77
CA LYS A 378 -19.14 1.19 3.81
C LYS A 378 -19.04 -0.03 4.74
N GLY A 379 -19.18 0.21 6.04
CA GLY A 379 -19.11 -0.83 7.08
C GLY A 379 -17.69 -1.30 7.47
N THR A 380 -16.66 -0.78 6.80
CA THR A 380 -15.27 -1.17 7.04
C THR A 380 -14.62 -0.33 8.14
N LYS A 381 -13.93 -1.00 9.09
CA LYS A 381 -13.10 -0.35 10.11
C LYS A 381 -11.62 -0.59 9.77
N ALA A 382 -10.93 0.47 9.32
CA ALA A 382 -9.54 0.40 8.86
C ALA A 382 -8.86 1.78 8.83
N TYR A 383 -7.55 1.78 8.66
CA TYR A 383 -6.77 2.96 8.29
C TYR A 383 -6.71 3.11 6.76
N GLY A 384 -6.61 4.35 6.28
CA GLY A 384 -6.28 4.59 4.87
C GLY A 384 -4.85 4.16 4.57
N PHE A 385 -3.91 4.59 5.42
CA PHE A 385 -2.50 4.23 5.37
C PHE A 385 -2.00 3.90 6.79
N ALA A 386 -1.11 2.91 6.91
CA ALA A 386 -0.50 2.56 8.19
C ALA A 386 0.99 2.20 8.07
N ILE A 387 1.80 2.77 8.96
CA ILE A 387 3.10 2.20 9.32
C ILE A 387 2.81 1.15 10.40
N ALA A 388 2.84 -0.13 10.00
CA ALA A 388 2.27 -1.21 10.78
C ALA A 388 3.20 -1.76 11.88
N THR A 389 4.49 -1.43 11.85
CA THR A 389 5.50 -1.89 12.84
C THR A 389 6.27 -0.73 13.44
N GLN A 390 6.73 -0.90 14.67
CA GLN A 390 7.55 0.09 15.39
C GLN A 390 9.04 0.02 15.04
N THR A 391 9.47 -1.04 14.35
CA THR A 391 10.89 -1.31 14.09
C THR A 391 11.26 -0.88 12.69
N GLY A 392 12.31 -0.09 12.60
CA GLY A 392 12.96 0.25 11.35
C GLY A 392 12.80 1.70 10.92
N ASP A 393 13.76 2.13 10.15
CA ASP A 393 13.79 3.46 9.55
C ASP A 393 12.81 3.49 8.38
N HIS A 394 11.78 4.32 8.45
CA HIS A 394 10.85 4.55 7.36
C HIS A 394 11.13 5.91 6.72
N ASP A 395 11.57 5.93 5.47
CA ASP A 395 11.61 7.11 4.62
C ASP A 395 10.55 6.96 3.53
N VAL A 396 9.39 7.58 3.74
CA VAL A 396 8.20 7.42 2.92
C VAL A 396 7.64 8.78 2.55
N THR A 397 7.27 8.93 1.29
CA THR A 397 6.49 10.08 0.80
C THR A 397 5.10 9.61 0.39
N LEU A 398 4.07 10.29 0.88
CA LEU A 398 2.66 9.99 0.61
C LEU A 398 1.95 11.18 -0.03
N SER A 399 1.23 10.93 -1.11
CA SER A 399 0.34 11.85 -1.80
C SER A 399 -0.92 11.15 -2.30
N GLY A 400 -1.81 11.86 -2.98
CA GLY A 400 -3.00 11.29 -3.59
C GLY A 400 -4.30 11.61 -2.84
N SER A 401 -5.25 10.68 -2.81
CA SER A 401 -6.55 10.92 -2.17
C SER A 401 -7.05 9.73 -1.37
N MET A 402 -7.72 10.02 -0.23
CA MET A 402 -8.33 9.00 0.62
C MET A 402 -9.74 9.41 1.02
N ILE A 403 -10.71 8.58 0.70
CA ILE A 403 -12.12 8.80 1.03
C ILE A 403 -12.60 7.70 1.96
N ASN A 404 -13.24 8.08 3.06
CA ASN A 404 -13.83 7.15 4.00
C ASN A 404 -15.36 7.16 3.91
N GLU A 405 -15.93 6.09 3.39
CA GLU A 405 -17.35 5.75 3.49
C GLU A 405 -17.62 4.69 4.58
N GLY A 406 -16.55 4.23 5.24
CA GLY A 406 -16.58 3.17 6.25
C GLY A 406 -17.02 3.64 7.64
N ALA A 407 -16.40 3.07 8.67
CA ALA A 407 -16.69 3.44 10.05
C ALA A 407 -16.34 4.91 10.34
N ARG A 408 -17.23 5.60 11.06
CA ARG A 408 -17.02 7.01 11.46
C ARG A 408 -15.76 7.24 12.29
N THR A 409 -15.25 6.20 12.94
CA THR A 409 -14.03 6.25 13.78
C THR A 409 -12.74 6.00 13.01
N ASN A 410 -12.81 5.77 11.70
CA ASN A 410 -11.61 5.52 10.88
C ASN A 410 -10.68 6.73 10.88
N THR A 411 -9.39 6.44 10.85
CA THR A 411 -8.30 7.42 10.76
C THR A 411 -7.63 7.29 9.39
N ALA A 412 -7.31 8.40 8.74
CA ALA A 412 -6.66 8.35 7.43
C ALA A 412 -5.23 7.80 7.55
N LEU A 413 -4.41 8.33 8.46
CA LEU A 413 -3.00 7.95 8.60
C LEU A 413 -2.72 7.42 10.02
N PHE A 414 -2.11 6.25 10.11
CA PHE A 414 -1.54 5.71 11.33
C PHE A 414 -0.01 5.66 11.21
N LEU A 415 0.68 6.55 11.92
CA LEU A 415 2.12 6.76 11.81
C LEU A 415 2.81 6.32 13.10
N ASN A 416 3.42 5.14 13.07
CA ASN A 416 4.07 4.56 14.23
C ASN A 416 5.59 4.72 14.13
N GLN A 417 6.11 5.79 14.73
CA GLN A 417 7.53 6.14 14.82
C GLN A 417 8.29 6.14 13.46
N PRO A 418 7.82 6.83 12.42
CA PRO A 418 8.57 6.93 11.17
C PRO A 418 9.82 7.81 11.38
N LYS A 419 10.96 7.40 10.82
CA LYS A 419 12.17 8.23 10.85
C LYS A 419 12.00 9.49 9.99
N SER A 420 11.52 9.32 8.76
CA SER A 420 11.23 10.41 7.82
C SER A 420 9.92 10.12 7.08
N PHE A 421 8.93 10.94 7.31
CA PHE A 421 7.63 10.80 6.64
C PHE A 421 7.19 12.14 6.05
N ARG A 422 6.96 12.16 4.75
CA ARG A 422 6.51 13.35 4.02
C ARG A 422 5.12 13.13 3.48
N ILE A 423 4.24 14.07 3.73
CA ILE A 423 2.88 14.10 3.20
C ILE A 423 2.79 15.32 2.29
N ASN A 424 2.51 15.13 1.03
CA ASN A 424 2.43 16.23 0.07
C ASN A 424 1.15 16.13 -0.76
N ASN A 425 0.36 17.21 -0.79
CA ASN A 425 -0.84 17.29 -1.61
C ASN A 425 -1.83 16.13 -1.39
N LEU A 426 -1.94 15.63 -0.16
CA LEU A 426 -2.87 14.56 0.19
C LEU A 426 -4.27 15.14 0.45
N ASP A 427 -5.30 14.60 -0.21
CA ASP A 427 -6.70 14.91 0.05
C ASP A 427 -7.34 13.78 0.87
N THR A 428 -7.85 14.08 2.08
CA THR A 428 -8.57 13.09 2.90
C THR A 428 -9.97 13.56 3.26
N ARG A 429 -10.97 12.68 3.11
CA ARG A 429 -12.38 13.03 3.35
C ARG A 429 -13.11 11.98 4.15
N GLY A 430 -13.97 12.41 5.10
CA GLY A 430 -14.88 11.57 5.86
C GLY A 430 -14.25 10.78 7.01
N PHE A 431 -12.97 10.94 7.31
CA PHE A 431 -12.30 10.33 8.45
C PHE A 431 -12.59 11.07 9.76
N SER A 432 -12.45 10.40 10.90
CA SER A 432 -12.48 11.06 12.20
C SER A 432 -11.16 11.80 12.49
N ARG A 433 -10.04 11.29 11.97
CA ARG A 433 -8.71 11.88 12.13
C ARG A 433 -7.97 11.89 10.80
N ALA A 434 -7.23 12.97 10.53
CA ALA A 434 -6.28 13.00 9.43
C ALA A 434 -5.06 12.13 9.76
N ALA A 435 -4.47 12.29 10.95
CA ALA A 435 -3.34 11.48 11.37
C ALA A 435 -3.37 11.15 12.86
N GLN A 436 -2.99 9.91 13.19
CA GLN A 436 -2.69 9.42 14.52
C GLN A 436 -1.20 9.04 14.55
N ILE A 437 -0.44 9.66 15.45
CA ILE A 437 1.03 9.61 15.42
C ILE A 437 1.58 9.10 16.77
N THR A 438 2.60 8.27 16.69
CA THR A 438 3.51 7.98 17.80
C THR A 438 4.89 8.53 17.45
N THR A 439 5.53 9.29 18.33
CA THR A 439 6.84 9.88 18.09
C THR A 439 7.91 9.41 19.08
N ASN A 440 9.17 9.45 18.65
CA ASN A 440 10.38 9.41 19.46
C ASN A 440 11.35 10.50 18.97
N GLU A 441 12.56 10.55 19.47
CA GLU A 441 13.54 11.60 19.16
C GLU A 441 13.97 11.61 17.67
N ASP A 442 13.95 10.45 17.00
CA ASP A 442 14.39 10.30 15.60
C ASP A 442 13.30 10.61 14.58
N VAL A 443 12.05 10.80 15.03
CA VAL A 443 10.91 11.00 14.13
C VAL A 443 10.94 12.38 13.49
N THR A 444 10.78 12.43 12.17
CA THR A 444 10.55 13.67 11.41
C THR A 444 9.34 13.50 10.50
N ILE A 445 8.32 14.32 10.71
CA ILE A 445 7.10 14.34 9.89
C ILE A 445 6.93 15.72 9.29
N THR A 446 6.72 15.76 7.97
CA THR A 446 6.44 16.99 7.24
C THR A 446 5.15 16.83 6.45
N SER A 447 4.20 17.76 6.61
CA SER A 447 2.96 17.83 5.86
C SER A 447 2.91 19.14 5.09
N ASN A 448 2.65 19.08 3.78
CA ASN A 448 2.63 20.26 2.91
C ASN A 448 1.42 20.25 1.98
N ASN A 449 0.66 21.34 1.99
CA ASN A 449 -0.45 21.63 1.08
C ASN A 449 -1.51 20.50 1.02
N CYS A 450 -1.79 19.87 2.16
CA CYS A 450 -2.77 18.81 2.27
C CYS A 450 -4.18 19.37 2.56
N TYR A 451 -5.21 18.62 2.17
CA TYR A 451 -6.60 18.96 2.43
C TYR A 451 -7.27 17.85 3.25
N HIS A 452 -7.82 18.19 4.40
CA HIS A 452 -8.44 17.27 5.35
C HIS A 452 -9.85 17.69 5.71
N GLN A 453 -10.86 17.04 5.10
CA GLN A 453 -12.26 17.20 5.46
C GLN A 453 -12.68 16.09 6.40
N LEU A 454 -12.78 16.38 7.68
CA LEU A 454 -13.10 15.43 8.74
C LEU A 454 -14.62 15.37 8.99
N ASN A 455 -15.05 14.35 9.73
CA ASN A 455 -16.48 14.09 9.96
C ASN A 455 -17.05 14.69 11.27
N GLY A 456 -16.32 15.59 11.90
CA GLY A 456 -16.76 16.30 13.13
C GLY A 456 -16.59 15.54 14.44
N THR A 457 -16.06 14.32 14.43
CA THR A 457 -16.03 13.45 15.63
C THR A 457 -14.65 13.28 16.27
N GLY A 458 -13.60 13.75 15.63
CA GLY A 458 -12.24 13.50 16.09
C GLY A 458 -11.31 14.70 15.90
N LYS A 459 -10.01 14.40 15.89
CA LYS A 459 -8.95 15.42 15.83
C LYS A 459 -8.32 15.42 14.44
N GLY A 460 -7.79 16.55 14.00
CA GLY A 460 -7.04 16.64 12.75
C GLY A 460 -5.78 15.79 12.83
N VAL A 461 -4.74 16.29 13.50
CA VAL A 461 -3.51 15.56 13.78
C VAL A 461 -3.41 15.30 15.28
N GLU A 462 -3.22 14.06 15.68
CA GLU A 462 -3.08 13.67 17.09
C GLU A 462 -1.81 12.86 17.34
N VAL A 463 -0.92 13.36 18.20
CA VAL A 463 0.15 12.56 18.80
C VAL A 463 -0.41 11.85 20.02
N VAL A 464 -0.59 10.54 19.93
CA VAL A 464 -1.15 9.72 21.02
C VAL A 464 -0.11 9.29 22.04
N LYS A 465 1.16 9.19 21.60
CA LYS A 465 2.31 8.90 22.46
C LYS A 465 3.52 9.64 21.88
N GLY A 466 4.05 10.61 22.62
CA GLY A 466 5.19 11.41 22.20
C GLY A 466 6.32 11.36 23.23
N SER A 467 7.56 11.26 22.75
CA SER A 467 8.78 11.40 23.57
C SER A 467 9.84 12.29 22.91
N GLY A 468 9.48 12.98 21.83
CA GLY A 468 10.35 13.85 21.04
C GLY A 468 9.90 13.93 19.59
N GLY A 469 10.85 14.19 18.70
CA GLY A 469 10.62 14.25 17.25
C GLY A 469 10.25 15.63 16.72
N ASN A 470 10.26 15.76 15.40
CA ASN A 470 10.03 16.98 14.67
C ASN A 470 8.76 16.86 13.83
N ILE A 471 7.84 17.81 14.00
CA ILE A 471 6.60 17.87 13.21
C ILE A 471 6.52 19.24 12.55
N THR A 472 6.41 19.25 11.23
CA THR A 472 6.18 20.44 10.42
C THR A 472 4.90 20.29 9.62
N ILE A 473 3.99 21.25 9.72
CA ILE A 473 2.74 21.34 8.97
C ILE A 473 2.72 22.70 8.28
N ASN A 474 2.66 22.70 6.95
CA ASN A 474 2.75 23.93 6.18
C ASN A 474 1.75 23.95 5.02
N GLY A 475 0.91 24.97 4.98
CA GLY A 475 -0.05 25.17 3.90
C GLY A 475 -1.25 24.21 3.89
N ASP A 476 -1.43 23.40 4.92
CA ASP A 476 -2.52 22.43 5.00
C ASP A 476 -3.88 23.12 5.31
N THR A 477 -4.95 22.44 4.93
CA THR A 477 -6.33 22.86 5.25
C THR A 477 -7.03 21.76 6.04
N TYR A 478 -7.63 22.11 7.18
CA TYR A 478 -8.42 21.21 8.03
C TYR A 478 -9.83 21.76 8.21
N SER A 479 -10.85 20.91 8.02
CA SER A 479 -12.23 21.24 8.36
C SER A 479 -12.93 20.12 9.10
N GLY A 480 -13.87 20.47 9.99
CA GLY A 480 -14.69 19.50 10.71
C GLY A 480 -13.93 18.69 11.79
N ALA A 481 -12.91 19.25 12.44
CA ALA A 481 -12.23 18.62 13.56
C ALA A 481 -12.77 19.17 14.91
N THR A 482 -12.86 18.37 15.96
CA THR A 482 -13.06 18.93 17.32
C THR A 482 -11.83 19.72 17.76
N THR A 483 -10.63 19.25 17.44
CA THR A 483 -9.37 19.94 17.64
C THR A 483 -8.50 19.70 16.41
N ALA A 484 -8.03 20.75 15.72
CA ALA A 484 -7.21 20.54 14.51
C ALA A 484 -5.87 19.87 14.87
N PHE A 485 -5.22 20.30 15.95
CA PHE A 485 -3.91 19.77 16.34
C PHE A 485 -3.88 19.42 17.84
N LYS A 486 -3.61 18.15 18.17
CA LYS A 486 -3.31 17.71 19.54
C LYS A 486 -1.92 17.07 19.59
N LEU A 487 -0.94 17.86 20.03
CA LEU A 487 0.48 17.53 19.83
C LEU A 487 1.28 17.63 21.15
N PRO A 488 1.15 16.62 22.03
CA PRO A 488 1.93 16.56 23.27
C PRO A 488 3.35 16.01 23.04
N ASN A 489 4.32 16.49 23.83
CA ASN A 489 5.67 15.94 23.97
C ASN A 489 6.47 15.83 22.65
N VAL A 490 6.35 16.82 21.78
CA VAL A 490 7.11 16.95 20.54
C VAL A 490 8.37 17.80 20.82
N ALA A 491 9.50 17.50 20.19
CA ALA A 491 10.72 18.28 20.38
C ALA A 491 10.63 19.63 19.62
N ASN A 492 10.42 19.57 18.32
CA ASN A 492 10.25 20.73 17.47
C ASN A 492 8.91 20.69 16.76
N LEU A 493 8.12 21.74 16.91
CA LEU A 493 6.81 21.87 16.30
C LEU A 493 6.72 23.15 15.44
N SER A 494 6.32 22.99 14.19
CA SER A 494 6.04 24.08 13.29
C SER A 494 4.67 23.91 12.63
N ILE A 495 3.75 24.87 12.79
CA ILE A 495 2.45 24.92 12.12
C ILE A 495 2.37 26.28 11.43
N GLN A 496 2.42 26.29 10.11
CA GLN A 496 2.52 27.53 9.33
C GLN A 496 1.54 27.54 8.16
N ASN A 497 1.06 28.74 7.81
CA ASN A 497 0.24 28.97 6.62
C ASN A 497 -1.00 28.03 6.51
N THR A 498 -1.46 27.51 7.63
CA THR A 498 -2.50 26.49 7.69
C THR A 498 -3.88 27.13 7.84
N ARG A 499 -4.89 26.55 7.20
CA ARG A 499 -6.28 26.96 7.31
C ARG A 499 -7.09 25.96 8.13
N VAL A 500 -7.92 26.48 9.05
CA VAL A 500 -8.79 25.65 9.87
C VAL A 500 -10.22 26.22 9.84
N SER A 501 -11.21 25.37 9.53
CA SER A 501 -12.63 25.71 9.56
C SER A 501 -13.43 24.65 10.32
N ASP A 502 -14.65 24.99 10.73
CA ASP A 502 -15.62 24.08 11.35
C ASP A 502 -15.02 23.22 12.48
N SER A 503 -14.19 23.86 13.32
CA SER A 503 -13.47 23.22 14.42
C SER A 503 -13.78 23.95 15.74
N GLU A 504 -13.66 23.25 16.86
CA GLU A 504 -13.85 23.85 18.19
C GLU A 504 -12.56 24.47 18.73
N ARG A 505 -11.40 23.88 18.36
CA ARG A 505 -10.06 24.33 18.77
C ARG A 505 -9.07 24.27 17.63
N PHE A 506 -8.19 25.28 17.59
CA PHE A 506 -7.04 25.25 16.69
C PHE A 506 -6.01 24.23 17.16
N ALA A 507 -5.53 24.33 18.40
CA ALA A 507 -4.55 23.39 18.93
C ALA A 507 -4.62 23.19 20.45
N GLU A 508 -4.28 21.97 20.90
CA GLU A 508 -3.88 21.61 22.27
C GLU A 508 -2.44 21.15 22.26
N LEU A 509 -1.55 21.88 22.90
CA LEU A 509 -0.12 21.64 22.93
C LEU A 509 0.36 21.40 24.38
N SER A 510 1.33 20.52 24.57
CA SER A 510 2.01 20.32 25.85
C SER A 510 3.40 19.74 25.66
N GLY A 511 4.31 19.96 26.62
CA GLY A 511 5.62 19.31 26.67
C GLY A 511 6.49 19.53 25.42
N ILE A 512 6.41 20.67 24.74
CA ILE A 512 7.29 21.02 23.62
C ILE A 512 8.68 21.31 24.17
N LYS A 513 9.72 20.62 23.63
CA LYS A 513 11.03 20.57 24.28
C LYS A 513 12.08 21.55 23.75
N GLN A 514 12.04 21.91 22.46
CA GLN A 514 13.11 22.68 21.82
C GLN A 514 12.63 23.94 21.10
N SER A 515 11.62 23.81 20.21
CA SER A 515 11.09 24.96 19.49
C SER A 515 9.61 24.82 19.17
N LEU A 516 8.91 25.96 19.14
CA LEU A 516 7.51 26.07 18.77
C LEU A 516 7.33 27.24 17.79
N MET A 517 6.78 26.96 16.63
CA MET A 517 6.40 27.97 15.64
C MET A 517 4.95 27.77 15.22
N VAL A 518 4.09 28.77 15.44
CA VAL A 518 2.69 28.78 15.00
C VAL A 518 2.44 30.12 14.33
N THR A 519 2.65 30.18 13.03
CA THR A 519 2.71 31.46 12.31
C THR A 519 1.87 31.50 11.05
N ASN A 520 1.26 32.65 10.78
CA ASN A 520 0.50 32.94 9.56
C ASN A 520 -0.64 31.94 9.28
N ASN A 521 -1.24 31.37 10.33
CA ASN A 521 -2.38 30.48 10.20
C ASN A 521 -3.68 31.26 10.19
N MET A 522 -4.72 30.72 9.58
CA MET A 522 -6.02 31.36 9.45
C MET A 522 -7.15 30.43 9.89
N CYS A 523 -7.99 30.88 10.79
CA CYS A 523 -9.26 30.25 11.11
C CYS A 523 -10.40 31.02 10.45
N THR A 524 -11.22 30.29 9.68
CA THR A 524 -12.36 30.85 8.92
C THR A 524 -13.68 30.51 9.60
N THR A 525 -13.76 30.77 10.92
CA THR A 525 -14.99 30.58 11.73
C THR A 525 -15.43 31.94 12.28
N ASP A 526 -16.71 32.09 12.61
CA ASP A 526 -17.25 33.30 13.20
C ASP A 526 -16.66 33.65 14.58
N GLN A 527 -16.02 32.68 15.20
CA GLN A 527 -15.36 32.83 16.50
C GLN A 527 -13.89 32.43 16.42
N SER A 528 -13.03 33.17 17.14
CA SER A 528 -11.61 32.82 17.26
C SER A 528 -11.43 31.47 17.94
N LEU A 529 -10.68 30.59 17.28
CA LEU A 529 -10.39 29.23 17.82
C LEU A 529 -9.27 29.31 18.88
N PRO A 530 -9.42 28.62 20.02
CA PRO A 530 -8.40 28.60 21.06
C PRO A 530 -7.16 27.78 20.63
N LEU A 531 -5.98 28.34 20.86
CA LEU A 531 -4.69 27.65 20.92
C LEU A 531 -4.33 27.54 22.41
N VAL A 532 -4.39 26.33 22.94
CA VAL A 532 -4.18 26.07 24.37
C VAL A 532 -2.84 25.37 24.57
N TYR A 533 -2.06 25.86 25.53
CA TYR A 533 -0.89 25.18 26.06
C TYR A 533 -1.22 24.62 27.45
N SER A 534 -1.25 23.27 27.60
CA SER A 534 -1.84 22.61 28.77
C SER A 534 -0.96 22.64 30.02
N ASP A 535 0.34 22.92 29.88
CA ASP A 535 1.28 22.90 31.00
C ASP A 535 1.26 24.18 31.86
N GLY A 536 0.29 25.06 31.60
CA GLY A 536 0.04 26.26 32.40
C GLY A 536 0.97 27.46 32.14
N ALA A 537 2.19 27.23 31.65
CA ALA A 537 3.14 28.27 31.28
C ALA A 537 3.79 27.93 29.94
N ALA A 538 4.09 28.95 29.14
CA ALA A 538 4.88 28.74 27.93
C ALA A 538 6.24 28.13 28.32
N PRO A 539 6.69 27.10 27.58
CA PRO A 539 7.97 26.48 27.89
C PRO A 539 9.12 27.48 27.70
N ASP A 540 10.17 27.32 28.46
CA ASP A 540 11.39 28.14 28.32
C ASP A 540 12.22 27.65 27.11
N ILE A 541 11.65 27.78 25.94
CA ILE A 541 12.19 27.38 24.63
C ILE A 541 12.03 28.52 23.64
N SER A 542 12.66 28.39 22.47
CA SER A 542 12.40 29.31 21.35
C SER A 542 10.97 29.12 20.84
N TRP A 543 10.14 30.16 20.85
CA TRP A 543 8.80 30.11 20.30
C TRP A 543 8.40 31.38 19.56
N SER A 544 7.60 31.23 18.50
CA SER A 544 6.93 32.29 17.77
C SER A 544 5.47 31.93 17.54
N VAL A 545 4.55 32.76 18.01
CA VAL A 545 3.10 32.61 17.81
C VAL A 545 2.59 33.97 17.32
N GLU A 546 2.64 34.18 16.00
CA GLU A 546 2.36 35.47 15.39
C GLU A 546 1.77 35.38 13.98
N GLY A 547 1.20 36.48 13.48
CA GLY A 547 0.59 36.55 12.15
C GLY A 547 -0.66 35.66 11.98
N ASN A 548 -1.22 35.13 13.08
CA ASN A 548 -2.37 34.24 13.04
C ASN A 548 -3.68 35.03 13.03
N ILE A 549 -4.61 34.64 12.16
CA ILE A 549 -5.93 35.28 12.01
C ILE A 549 -7.01 34.32 12.55
N GLY A 550 -7.89 34.83 13.41
CA GLY A 550 -8.98 34.01 14.00
C GLY A 550 -8.49 32.95 15.01
N ILE A 551 -7.28 33.09 15.54
CA ILE A 551 -6.72 32.23 16.58
C ILE A 551 -6.49 33.04 17.86
N ARG A 552 -7.05 32.57 18.97
CA ARG A 552 -6.86 33.12 20.30
C ARG A 552 -5.85 32.24 21.06
N SER A 553 -4.62 32.72 21.23
CA SER A 553 -3.62 31.99 22.00
C SER A 553 -3.74 32.29 23.48
N ASN A 554 -3.72 31.23 24.30
CA ASN A 554 -3.65 31.30 25.76
C ASN A 554 -2.23 30.97 26.24
N PHE A 555 -1.21 31.50 25.57
CA PHE A 555 0.17 31.31 26.04
C PHE A 555 0.38 32.16 27.29
N SER A 556 0.74 31.49 28.39
CA SER A 556 1.16 32.13 29.62
C SER A 556 2.64 31.90 29.87
N CYS A 557 3.31 32.92 30.35
CA CYS A 557 4.65 32.81 30.90
C CYS A 557 4.59 32.86 32.45
N THR A 558 5.64 32.42 33.12
CA THR A 558 5.79 32.65 34.54
C THR A 558 6.28 34.10 34.82
N SER A 559 6.03 34.62 36.01
CA SER A 559 6.59 35.91 36.40
C SER A 559 8.14 35.90 36.36
N ALA A 560 8.76 34.78 36.67
CA ALA A 560 10.20 34.60 36.56
C ALA A 560 10.71 34.71 35.11
N GLN A 561 10.01 34.08 34.14
CA GLN A 561 10.35 34.24 32.71
C GLN A 561 10.18 35.66 32.21
N LEU A 562 9.14 36.36 32.64
CA LEU A 562 8.90 37.74 32.26
C LEU A 562 10.01 38.66 32.77
N SER A 563 10.46 38.46 34.01
CA SER A 563 11.46 39.32 34.69
C SER A 563 12.91 38.95 34.41
N SER A 564 13.20 37.78 33.89
CA SER A 564 14.60 37.34 33.60
C SER A 564 15.01 37.79 32.19
N ILE A 565 16.06 38.61 32.10
CA ILE A 565 16.67 39.03 30.83
C ILE A 565 17.18 37.82 30.02
N ASN A 566 17.60 36.73 30.68
CA ASN A 566 18.15 35.56 30.06
C ASN A 566 17.06 34.53 29.59
N SER A 567 15.79 34.78 29.90
CA SER A 567 14.71 33.92 29.40
C SER A 567 14.58 33.97 27.88
N HIS A 568 14.20 32.87 27.24
CA HIS A 568 13.91 32.84 25.80
C HIS A 568 12.82 33.86 25.41
N LEU A 569 11.88 34.15 26.30
CA LEU A 569 10.86 35.16 26.11
C LEU A 569 11.49 36.51 25.81
N ASN A 570 12.49 36.91 26.58
CA ASN A 570 13.14 38.20 26.43
C ASN A 570 14.24 38.23 25.38
N GLN A 571 15.01 37.13 25.25
CA GLN A 571 16.14 37.05 24.33
C GLN A 571 15.76 36.86 22.86
N ARG A 572 14.74 36.07 22.58
CA ARG A 572 14.42 35.65 21.21
C ARG A 572 12.98 35.88 20.77
N ASN A 573 12.07 36.01 21.70
CA ASN A 573 10.62 36.03 21.39
C ASN A 573 9.96 37.36 21.67
N LYS A 574 10.73 38.43 21.95
CA LYS A 574 10.22 39.75 22.29
C LYS A 574 10.25 40.68 21.12
N HIS A 575 9.14 41.34 20.89
CA HIS A 575 9.03 42.51 19.97
C HIS A 575 8.01 43.49 20.52
N ALA A 576 8.14 44.74 20.19
CA ALA A 576 7.21 45.80 20.63
C ALA A 576 5.75 45.44 20.26
N GLY A 577 4.85 45.60 21.20
CA GLY A 577 3.43 45.23 21.04
C GLY A 577 3.09 43.77 21.27
N LYS A 578 4.07 42.87 21.49
CA LYS A 578 3.79 41.49 21.83
C LYS A 578 3.08 41.37 23.16
N ASN A 579 1.96 40.64 23.15
CA ASN A 579 1.18 40.34 24.34
C ASN A 579 1.55 38.96 24.90
N VAL A 580 1.68 38.85 26.22
CA VAL A 580 1.84 37.58 26.94
C VAL A 580 0.94 37.54 28.16
N SER A 581 0.36 36.38 28.45
CA SER A 581 -0.34 36.14 29.72
C SER A 581 0.66 35.65 30.76
N VAL A 582 0.60 36.16 31.97
CA VAL A 582 1.44 35.75 33.10
C VAL A 582 0.61 34.97 34.10
N ASN A 583 0.99 33.71 34.36
CA ASN A 583 0.30 32.80 35.28
C ASN A 583 -1.21 32.70 35.00
N ASN A 584 -1.64 32.84 33.75
CA ASN A 584 -3.03 32.86 33.27
C ASN A 584 -3.92 34.02 33.81
N ASN A 585 -3.37 34.98 34.52
CA ASN A 585 -4.16 36.01 35.24
C ASN A 585 -3.91 37.46 34.79
N ALA A 586 -2.75 37.74 34.25
CA ALA A 586 -2.40 39.11 33.88
C ALA A 586 -1.79 39.20 32.48
N VAL A 587 -2.23 40.16 31.67
CA VAL A 587 -1.70 40.36 30.32
C VAL A 587 -0.67 41.49 30.34
N TYR A 588 0.50 41.20 29.80
CA TYR A 588 1.58 42.16 29.63
C TYR A 588 1.85 42.40 28.14
N VAL A 589 2.19 43.64 27.80
CA VAL A 589 2.64 44.02 26.45
C VAL A 589 4.10 44.46 26.48
N ALA A 590 4.90 43.97 25.53
CA ALA A 590 6.28 44.39 25.38
C ALA A 590 6.35 45.83 24.83
N LEU A 591 7.09 46.71 25.51
CA LEU A 591 7.26 48.09 25.09
C LEU A 591 8.46 48.31 24.15
N GLY A 592 9.19 47.25 23.81
CA GLY A 592 10.33 47.30 22.89
C GLY A 592 10.82 45.92 22.48
N ASN A 593 11.78 45.92 21.56
CA ASN A 593 12.34 44.67 20.98
C ASN A 593 13.57 44.16 21.75
N ALA A 594 14.28 45.03 22.49
CA ALA A 594 15.47 44.65 23.21
C ALA A 594 15.15 43.68 24.38
N PRO A 595 16.05 42.74 24.75
CA PRO A 595 15.81 41.83 25.85
C PRO A 595 15.48 42.50 27.17
N ASP A 596 16.09 43.64 27.46
CA ASP A 596 15.88 44.49 28.65
C ASP A 596 14.72 45.48 28.52
N ALA A 597 14.07 45.56 27.34
CA ALA A 597 12.92 46.44 27.16
C ALA A 597 11.80 46.05 28.14
N PRO A 598 11.08 47.04 28.70
CA PRO A 598 10.09 46.72 29.72
C PRO A 598 8.81 46.09 29.17
N TRP A 599 8.09 45.39 30.06
CA TRP A 599 6.75 44.87 29.86
C TRP A 599 5.73 45.68 30.65
N LEU A 600 4.63 46.08 30.02
CA LEU A 600 3.54 46.85 30.64
C LEU A 600 2.38 45.87 30.97
N ASN A 601 1.97 45.78 32.22
CA ASN A 601 0.74 45.13 32.60
C ASN A 601 -0.47 45.95 32.16
N LEU A 602 -1.32 45.41 31.29
CA LEU A 602 -2.44 46.15 30.71
C LEU A 602 -3.55 46.48 31.73
N ALA A 603 -3.71 45.67 32.77
CA ALA A 603 -4.76 45.91 33.79
C ALA A 603 -4.30 46.91 34.86
N THR A 604 -3.06 46.78 35.34
CA THR A 604 -2.55 47.56 36.47
C THR A 604 -1.67 48.73 36.06
N GLN A 605 -1.31 48.84 34.79
CA GLN A 605 -0.37 49.83 34.24
C GLN A 605 1.03 49.74 34.87
N LYS A 606 1.34 48.67 35.59
CA LYS A 606 2.67 48.45 36.16
C LYS A 606 3.66 47.99 35.09
N VAL A 607 4.88 48.46 35.17
CA VAL A 607 5.96 48.14 34.27
C VAL A 607 6.90 47.12 34.96
N VAL A 608 7.24 46.05 34.26
CA VAL A 608 8.24 45.06 34.67
C VAL A 608 9.42 45.17 33.71
N LYS A 609 10.60 45.47 34.21
CA LYS A 609 11.85 45.52 33.45
C LYS A 609 12.59 44.19 33.68
N PRO A 610 12.93 43.42 32.62
CA PRO A 610 13.78 42.24 32.78
C PRO A 610 15.16 42.59 33.28
N ALA A 611 15.70 41.82 34.22
CA ALA A 611 17.00 42.00 34.84
C ALA A 611 17.87 40.70 34.74
#